data_bb91f34b7b97b0b82466a75513151c6c
#
_entry.id   bb91f34b7b97b0b82466a75513151c6c
#
_cell.length_a   1.000
_cell.length_b   1.000
_cell.length_c   1.000
_cell.angle_alpha   90.00
_cell.angle_beta   90.00
_cell.angle_gamma   90.00
#
_symmetry.space_group_name_H-M   'P 1'
#
loop_
_entity.id
_entity.type
_entity.pdbx_description
1 polymer ?
#
loop_
_entity_poly.entity_id
_entity_poly.type
_entity_poly.pdbx_seq_one_letter_code
_entity_poly.pdbx_strand_id
1 'polypeptide(L)'
;MSKVISLLSSKGGAGKTTISTNLSQGLFRMGKRVLVADSDPQASSRDWSLQAPDEYNMVPVLGVGAKTMEKEIASVRDSYDYIIIDGAAKMEAAKMVPTIKVSDLVLVPVQPSSVDIWAIEDLIDVLKARLDAVGKPLVNFLISRQITGTVIAGDVFEVLKEKELPILNARTSQRVVFAEALSAGLSVYEAEPDGKAQQEIEALIEEVTGLIDG
;
A
#
# COMPACT_ATOMS: atom_id res chain seq x y z
N MET A 1 -10.98 -7.45 15.76
CA MET A 1 -10.76 -8.08 14.43
C MET A 1 -9.62 -7.36 13.74
N SER A 2 -8.75 -8.10 13.08
CA SER A 2 -7.67 -7.54 12.27
C SER A 2 -8.19 -6.61 11.18
N LYS A 3 -7.47 -5.55 10.91
CA LYS A 3 -7.72 -4.64 9.78
C LYS A 3 -6.85 -5.04 8.60
N VAL A 4 -7.44 -5.19 7.44
CA VAL A 4 -6.75 -5.58 6.21
C VAL A 4 -6.66 -4.38 5.27
N ILE A 5 -5.43 -3.95 4.98
CA ILE A 5 -5.13 -2.81 4.10
C ILE A 5 -4.41 -3.34 2.87
N SER A 6 -4.92 -3.07 1.69
CA SER A 6 -4.30 -3.53 0.44
C SER A 6 -3.77 -2.38 -0.39
N LEU A 7 -2.57 -2.52 -0.92
CA LEU A 7 -1.97 -1.62 -1.91
C LEU A 7 -2.21 -2.20 -3.30
N LEU A 8 -3.09 -1.62 -4.09
CA LEU A 8 -3.46 -2.10 -5.43
C LEU A 8 -3.17 -1.06 -6.51
N SER A 9 -2.57 -1.49 -7.59
CA SER A 9 -2.38 -0.69 -8.80
C SER A 9 -2.08 -1.62 -9.98
N SER A 10 -2.68 -1.38 -11.11
CA SER A 10 -2.40 -2.11 -12.36
C SER A 10 -1.01 -1.80 -12.90
N LYS A 11 -0.40 -0.70 -12.46
CA LYS A 11 0.92 -0.26 -12.92
C LYS A 11 2.06 -0.80 -12.05
N GLY A 12 3.14 -1.24 -12.71
CA GLY A 12 4.42 -1.49 -12.06
C GLY A 12 5.11 -0.17 -11.68
N GLY A 13 5.81 -0.16 -10.54
CA GLY A 13 6.56 1.03 -10.09
C GLY A 13 5.73 2.11 -9.39
N ALA A 14 4.44 1.90 -9.17
CA ALA A 14 3.57 2.85 -8.46
C ALA A 14 3.89 3.02 -6.97
N GLY A 15 4.88 2.31 -6.44
CA GLY A 15 5.31 2.42 -5.05
C GLY A 15 4.61 1.46 -4.08
N LYS A 16 3.83 0.47 -4.55
CA LYS A 16 3.11 -0.48 -3.68
C LYS A 16 4.01 -1.10 -2.61
N THR A 17 5.04 -1.83 -3.02
CA THR A 17 5.98 -2.50 -2.11
C THR A 17 6.66 -1.51 -1.17
N THR A 18 7.12 -0.37 -1.68
CA THR A 18 7.72 0.69 -0.85
C THR A 18 6.76 1.16 0.24
N ILE A 19 5.49 1.41 -0.12
CA ILE A 19 4.49 1.84 0.84
C ILE A 19 4.13 0.71 1.79
N SER A 20 3.89 -0.52 1.28
CA SER A 20 3.54 -1.69 2.10
C SER A 20 4.57 -1.97 3.18
N THR A 21 5.86 -2.01 2.83
CA THR A 21 6.95 -2.31 3.76
C THR A 21 7.12 -1.22 4.82
N ASN A 22 7.09 0.05 4.41
CA ASN A 22 7.27 1.18 5.33
C ASN A 22 6.05 1.39 6.24
N LEU A 23 4.82 1.30 5.71
CA LEU A 23 3.58 1.37 6.49
C LEU A 23 3.53 0.24 7.53
N SER A 24 3.87 -0.98 7.12
CA SER A 24 3.88 -2.15 8.00
C SER A 24 4.93 -2.01 9.10
N GLN A 25 6.15 -1.62 8.76
CA GLN A 25 7.22 -1.44 9.73
C GLN A 25 6.91 -0.33 10.72
N GLY A 26 6.33 0.78 10.27
CA GLY A 26 5.90 1.85 11.16
C GLY A 26 4.84 1.40 12.18
N LEU A 27 3.79 0.71 11.72
CA LEU A 27 2.78 0.11 12.60
C LEU A 27 3.39 -0.91 13.58
N PHE A 28 4.32 -1.75 13.10
CA PHE A 28 5.03 -2.72 13.92
C PHE A 28 5.87 -2.05 15.02
N ARG A 29 6.58 -0.97 14.71
CA ARG A 29 7.33 -0.14 15.69
C ARG A 29 6.43 0.53 16.72
N MET A 30 5.17 0.80 16.38
CA MET A 30 4.15 1.28 17.32
C MET A 30 3.61 0.16 18.25
N GLY A 31 4.18 -1.04 18.20
CA GLY A 31 3.80 -2.18 19.03
C GLY A 31 2.56 -2.96 18.53
N LYS A 32 2.12 -2.72 17.31
CA LYS A 32 1.05 -3.50 16.68
C LYS A 32 1.58 -4.83 16.17
N ARG A 33 0.74 -5.86 16.21
CA ARG A 33 1.01 -7.14 15.54
C ARG A 33 0.66 -6.96 14.07
N VAL A 34 1.68 -6.95 13.21
CA VAL A 34 1.52 -6.65 11.77
C VAL A 34 2.07 -7.80 10.94
N LEU A 35 1.39 -8.10 9.83
CA LEU A 35 1.83 -9.03 8.80
C LEU A 35 1.84 -8.34 7.45
N VAL A 36 2.90 -8.50 6.68
CA VAL A 36 2.88 -8.21 5.24
C VAL A 36 2.50 -9.47 4.48
N ALA A 37 1.42 -9.41 3.71
CA ALA A 37 0.98 -10.49 2.83
C ALA A 37 1.38 -10.15 1.38
N ASP A 38 2.44 -10.77 0.89
CA ASP A 38 2.96 -10.55 -0.46
C ASP A 38 2.19 -11.41 -1.48
N SER A 39 1.38 -10.76 -2.30
CA SER A 39 0.61 -11.42 -3.37
C SER A 39 1.21 -11.24 -4.77
N ASP A 40 2.35 -10.55 -4.89
CA ASP A 40 3.04 -10.38 -6.17
C ASP A 40 3.87 -11.63 -6.51
N PRO A 41 3.68 -12.23 -7.68
CA PRO A 41 4.55 -13.31 -8.16
C PRO A 41 6.04 -12.92 -8.25
N GLN A 42 6.35 -11.62 -8.35
CA GLN A 42 7.72 -11.11 -8.32
C GLN A 42 8.35 -11.15 -6.91
N ALA A 43 7.56 -11.41 -5.87
CA ALA A 43 8.03 -11.62 -4.51
C ALA A 43 8.80 -10.44 -3.88
N SER A 44 8.53 -9.21 -4.30
CA SER A 44 9.33 -8.05 -3.90
C SER A 44 9.35 -7.80 -2.38
N SER A 45 8.23 -8.00 -1.68
CA SER A 45 8.18 -7.87 -0.22
C SER A 45 8.88 -9.04 0.48
N ARG A 46 8.81 -10.25 -0.09
CA ARG A 46 9.56 -11.42 0.44
C ARG A 46 11.06 -11.25 0.25
N ASP A 47 11.50 -10.79 -0.93
CA ASP A 47 12.91 -10.51 -1.18
C ASP A 47 13.44 -9.41 -0.26
N TRP A 48 12.65 -8.36 -0.01
CA TRP A 48 12.95 -7.34 0.99
C TRP A 48 13.17 -7.94 2.38
N SER A 49 12.29 -8.80 2.83
CA SER A 49 12.41 -9.46 4.14
C SER A 49 13.65 -10.36 4.24
N LEU A 50 14.05 -11.02 3.15
CA LEU A 50 15.25 -11.86 3.10
C LEU A 50 16.57 -11.07 3.10
N GLN A 51 16.53 -9.80 2.68
CA GLN A 51 17.70 -8.90 2.71
C GLN A 51 17.89 -8.21 4.06
N ALA A 52 16.88 -8.27 4.95
CA ALA A 52 16.92 -7.59 6.23
C ALA A 52 18.09 -8.11 7.10
N PRO A 53 18.96 -7.23 7.63
CA PRO A 53 20.02 -7.65 8.54
C PRO A 53 19.43 -8.18 9.86
N ASP A 54 20.04 -9.23 10.41
CA ASP A 54 19.56 -9.92 11.63
C ASP A 54 19.48 -9.03 12.88
N GLU A 55 20.21 -7.92 12.88
CA GLU A 55 20.21 -6.94 14.00
C GLU A 55 18.93 -6.11 14.09
N TYR A 56 18.11 -6.07 13.03
CA TYR A 56 16.86 -5.31 13.01
C TYR A 56 15.64 -6.21 13.21
N ASN A 57 14.75 -5.77 14.07
CA ASN A 57 13.46 -6.44 14.26
C ASN A 57 12.47 -5.97 13.20
N MET A 58 12.35 -6.73 12.13
CA MET A 58 11.50 -6.39 10.98
C MET A 58 10.16 -7.09 11.05
N VAL A 59 9.14 -6.44 10.47
CA VAL A 59 7.80 -7.01 10.33
C VAL A 59 7.85 -8.32 9.52
N PRO A 60 7.11 -9.39 9.94
CA PRO A 60 7.07 -10.64 9.20
C PRO A 60 6.37 -10.50 7.85
N VAL A 61 6.85 -11.27 6.86
CA VAL A 61 6.29 -11.31 5.50
C VAL A 61 5.86 -12.74 5.17
N LEU A 62 4.65 -12.89 4.64
CA LEU A 62 4.09 -14.16 4.16
C LEU A 62 3.70 -14.04 2.69
N GLY A 63 4.14 -15.00 1.86
CA GLY A 63 3.64 -15.11 0.49
C GLY A 63 2.22 -15.65 0.47
N VAL A 64 1.32 -15.01 -0.29
CA VAL A 64 -0.08 -15.42 -0.42
C VAL A 64 -0.47 -15.57 -1.90
N GLY A 65 -1.25 -16.60 -2.20
CA GLY A 65 -1.71 -16.87 -3.56
C GLY A 65 -2.98 -16.11 -3.91
N ALA A 66 -3.08 -15.57 -5.11
CA ALA A 66 -4.30 -14.87 -5.54
C ALA A 66 -5.56 -15.76 -5.47
N LYS A 67 -5.45 -17.06 -5.77
CA LYS A 67 -6.57 -18.01 -5.72
C LYS A 67 -6.93 -18.46 -4.30
N THR A 68 -6.00 -18.40 -3.37
CA THR A 68 -6.12 -18.84 -1.98
C THR A 68 -6.25 -17.69 -1.00
N MET A 69 -6.17 -16.46 -1.48
CA MET A 69 -6.18 -15.21 -0.72
C MET A 69 -7.21 -15.21 0.42
N GLU A 70 -8.48 -15.48 0.11
CA GLU A 70 -9.56 -15.43 1.10
C GLU A 70 -9.32 -16.42 2.25
N LYS A 71 -8.84 -17.64 1.94
CA LYS A 71 -8.57 -18.68 2.96
C LYS A 71 -7.30 -18.38 3.77
N GLU A 72 -6.25 -17.94 3.10
CA GLU A 72 -4.96 -17.64 3.75
C GLU A 72 -5.09 -16.44 4.69
N ILE A 73 -5.71 -15.35 4.25
CA ILE A 73 -5.96 -14.20 5.12
C ILE A 73 -6.88 -14.57 6.29
N ALA A 74 -7.94 -15.33 6.06
CA ALA A 74 -8.84 -15.80 7.14
C ALA A 74 -8.11 -16.64 8.18
N SER A 75 -7.13 -17.47 7.78
CA SER A 75 -6.40 -18.35 8.69
C SER A 75 -5.45 -17.61 9.65
N VAL A 76 -4.99 -16.40 9.28
CA VAL A 76 -4.04 -15.61 10.08
C VAL A 76 -4.68 -14.40 10.74
N ARG A 77 -5.90 -14.06 10.36
CA ARG A 77 -6.57 -12.80 10.74
C ARG A 77 -6.62 -12.55 12.26
N ASP A 78 -6.81 -13.58 13.07
CA ASP A 78 -6.92 -13.43 14.52
C ASP A 78 -5.55 -13.23 15.22
N SER A 79 -4.46 -13.50 14.52
CA SER A 79 -3.10 -13.39 15.06
C SER A 79 -2.50 -11.99 14.95
N TYR A 80 -3.07 -11.12 14.10
CA TYR A 80 -2.54 -9.79 13.81
C TYR A 80 -3.57 -8.69 14.05
N ASP A 81 -3.10 -7.49 14.34
CA ASP A 81 -3.92 -6.28 14.43
C ASP A 81 -4.10 -5.66 13.03
N TYR A 82 -3.04 -5.71 12.22
CA TYR A 82 -3.04 -5.26 10.83
C TYR A 82 -2.43 -6.30 9.90
N ILE A 83 -3.05 -6.48 8.74
CA ILE A 83 -2.50 -7.24 7.62
C ILE A 83 -2.39 -6.28 6.43
N ILE A 84 -1.18 -6.06 5.95
CA ILE A 84 -0.93 -5.21 4.79
C ILE A 84 -0.68 -6.11 3.58
N ILE A 85 -1.55 -6.03 2.58
CA ILE A 85 -1.41 -6.82 1.36
C ILE A 85 -0.64 -6.00 0.32
N ASP A 86 0.57 -6.45 -0.01
CA ASP A 86 1.31 -5.94 -1.16
C ASP A 86 0.78 -6.59 -2.43
N GLY A 87 0.00 -5.83 -3.19
CA GLY A 87 -0.71 -6.30 -4.37
C GLY A 87 0.20 -6.48 -5.58
N ALA A 88 -0.08 -7.50 -6.38
CA ALA A 88 0.67 -7.77 -7.60
C ALA A 88 0.65 -6.58 -8.58
N ALA A 89 1.78 -6.38 -9.25
CA ALA A 89 1.89 -5.42 -10.34
C ALA A 89 1.44 -6.02 -11.68
N LYS A 90 1.01 -5.17 -12.62
CA LYS A 90 0.65 -5.59 -14.00
C LYS A 90 -0.42 -6.69 -14.06
N MET A 91 -1.29 -6.73 -13.06
CA MET A 91 -2.40 -7.68 -12.99
C MET A 91 -3.66 -7.02 -13.56
N GLU A 92 -4.44 -7.78 -14.30
CA GLU A 92 -5.78 -7.38 -14.73
C GLU A 92 -6.66 -7.09 -13.50
N ALA A 93 -7.43 -6.02 -13.53
CA ALA A 93 -8.25 -5.59 -12.39
C ALA A 93 -9.20 -6.69 -11.88
N ALA A 94 -9.77 -7.49 -12.78
CA ALA A 94 -10.63 -8.63 -12.42
C ALA A 94 -9.92 -9.67 -11.54
N LYS A 95 -8.60 -9.83 -11.67
CA LYS A 95 -7.81 -10.76 -10.86
C LYS A 95 -7.49 -10.22 -9.46
N MET A 96 -7.72 -8.92 -9.23
CA MET A 96 -7.55 -8.27 -7.92
C MET A 96 -8.79 -8.44 -7.02
N VAL A 97 -9.91 -8.93 -7.56
CA VAL A 97 -11.18 -9.09 -6.81
C VAL A 97 -11.02 -9.88 -5.50
N PRO A 98 -10.29 -11.00 -5.42
CA PRO A 98 -10.10 -11.71 -4.15
C PRO A 98 -9.43 -10.82 -3.08
N THR A 99 -8.43 -10.03 -3.46
CA THR A 99 -7.77 -9.07 -2.55
C THR A 99 -8.74 -7.97 -2.11
N ILE A 100 -9.49 -7.40 -3.04
CA ILE A 100 -10.51 -6.37 -2.75
C ILE A 100 -11.55 -6.89 -1.76
N LYS A 101 -11.97 -8.15 -1.88
CA LYS A 101 -12.97 -8.77 -0.99
C LYS A 101 -12.52 -8.92 0.46
N VAL A 102 -11.25 -9.22 0.70
CA VAL A 102 -10.70 -9.41 2.06
C VAL A 102 -10.30 -8.10 2.73
N SER A 103 -10.21 -7.02 1.96
CA SER A 103 -9.75 -5.72 2.43
C SER A 103 -10.82 -4.97 3.22
N ASP A 104 -10.38 -4.27 4.25
CA ASP A 104 -11.15 -3.23 4.95
C ASP A 104 -10.87 -1.86 4.32
N LEU A 105 -9.63 -1.65 3.82
CA LEU A 105 -9.20 -0.46 3.08
C LEU A 105 -8.36 -0.86 1.86
N VAL A 106 -8.63 -0.24 0.73
CA VAL A 106 -7.78 -0.31 -0.46
C VAL A 106 -7.13 1.06 -0.69
N LEU A 107 -5.82 1.09 -0.70
CA LEU A 107 -5.03 2.24 -1.11
C LEU A 107 -4.61 2.03 -2.57
N VAL A 108 -4.86 3.02 -3.40
CA VAL A 108 -4.46 3.04 -4.81
C VAL A 108 -3.33 4.06 -4.98
N PRO A 109 -2.05 3.61 -4.95
CA PRO A 109 -0.92 4.52 -5.16
C PRO A 109 -0.92 5.04 -6.60
N VAL A 110 -0.86 6.36 -6.74
CA VAL A 110 -0.81 7.06 -8.04
C VAL A 110 0.38 8.02 -8.05
N GLN A 111 1.23 7.88 -9.05
CA GLN A 111 2.26 8.90 -9.31
C GLN A 111 1.64 10.09 -10.04
N PRO A 112 2.15 11.31 -9.82
CA PRO A 112 1.69 12.49 -10.56
C PRO A 112 2.11 12.43 -12.05
N SER A 113 1.38 11.65 -12.84
CA SER A 113 1.60 11.46 -14.28
C SER A 113 0.27 11.11 -14.95
N SER A 114 -0.05 11.72 -16.06
CA SER A 114 -1.28 11.44 -16.82
C SER A 114 -1.37 9.98 -17.28
N VAL A 115 -0.23 9.37 -17.61
CA VAL A 115 -0.16 7.95 -18.02
C VAL A 115 -0.53 7.01 -16.86
N ASP A 116 -0.28 7.40 -15.62
CA ASP A 116 -0.58 6.58 -14.44
C ASP A 116 -2.08 6.55 -14.15
N ILE A 117 -2.78 7.64 -14.42
CA ILE A 117 -4.23 7.72 -14.24
C ILE A 117 -4.94 6.79 -15.22
N TRP A 118 -4.58 6.79 -16.50
CA TRP A 118 -5.18 5.89 -17.49
C TRP A 118 -4.96 4.41 -17.14
N ALA A 119 -3.78 4.09 -16.60
CA ALA A 119 -3.42 2.72 -16.25
C ALA A 119 -4.23 2.14 -15.08
N ILE A 120 -4.94 2.96 -14.29
CA ILE A 120 -5.73 2.51 -13.14
C ILE A 120 -7.25 2.57 -13.38
N GLU A 121 -7.72 2.98 -14.57
CA GLU A 121 -9.15 3.14 -14.85
C GLU A 121 -9.93 1.83 -14.65
N ASP A 122 -9.46 0.73 -15.23
CA ASP A 122 -10.09 -0.58 -15.05
C ASP A 122 -10.18 -1.00 -13.56
N LEU A 123 -9.17 -0.66 -12.78
CA LEU A 123 -9.19 -0.92 -11.33
C LEU A 123 -10.22 -0.06 -10.62
N ILE A 124 -10.33 1.22 -10.98
CA ILE A 124 -11.34 2.14 -10.43
C ILE A 124 -12.75 1.59 -10.70
N ASP A 125 -13.02 1.12 -11.91
CA ASP A 125 -14.32 0.57 -12.29
C ASP A 125 -14.67 -0.66 -11.44
N VAL A 126 -13.73 -1.58 -11.24
CA VAL A 126 -13.92 -2.75 -10.38
C VAL A 126 -14.15 -2.36 -8.91
N LEU A 127 -13.41 -1.35 -8.41
CA LEU A 127 -13.58 -0.85 -7.05
C LEU A 127 -14.95 -0.17 -6.86
N LYS A 128 -15.38 0.69 -7.79
CA LYS A 128 -16.70 1.34 -7.79
C LYS A 128 -17.82 0.32 -7.83
N ALA A 129 -17.75 -0.65 -8.75
CA ALA A 129 -18.76 -1.71 -8.82
C ALA A 129 -18.86 -2.50 -7.50
N ARG A 130 -17.74 -2.71 -6.81
CA ARG A 130 -17.74 -3.37 -5.50
C ARG A 130 -18.34 -2.48 -4.41
N LEU A 131 -18.02 -1.18 -4.39
CA LEU A 131 -18.60 -0.20 -3.46
C LEU A 131 -20.11 -0.10 -3.63
N ASP A 132 -20.61 -0.01 -4.86
CA ASP A 132 -22.01 0.05 -5.20
C ASP A 132 -22.78 -1.19 -4.74
N ALA A 133 -22.16 -2.36 -4.87
CA ALA A 133 -22.80 -3.63 -4.53
C ALA A 133 -22.88 -3.90 -3.00
N VAL A 134 -21.84 -3.52 -2.24
CA VAL A 134 -21.71 -3.92 -0.82
C VAL A 134 -21.21 -2.83 0.13
N GLY A 135 -20.91 -1.63 -0.35
CA GLY A 135 -20.42 -0.51 0.45
C GLY A 135 -19.01 -0.70 1.05
N LYS A 136 -18.25 -1.70 0.58
CA LYS A 136 -16.91 -2.07 1.12
C LYS A 136 -16.01 -2.59 0.01
N PRO A 137 -14.68 -2.46 0.16
CA PRO A 137 -13.90 -1.80 1.25
C PRO A 137 -13.97 -0.25 1.18
N LEU A 138 -13.37 0.44 2.16
CA LEU A 138 -12.99 1.84 1.95
C LEU A 138 -11.95 1.89 0.83
N VAL A 139 -11.99 2.93 0.00
CA VAL A 139 -11.04 3.09 -1.11
C VAL A 139 -10.51 4.51 -1.11
N ASN A 140 -9.19 4.68 -1.12
CA ASN A 140 -8.56 5.98 -1.19
C ASN A 140 -7.41 5.99 -2.19
N PHE A 141 -7.29 7.06 -2.96
CA PHE A 141 -6.05 7.35 -3.69
C PHE A 141 -4.95 7.82 -2.73
N LEU A 142 -3.73 7.38 -2.99
CA LEU A 142 -2.52 7.85 -2.32
C LEU A 142 -1.57 8.43 -3.36
N ILE A 143 -1.31 9.73 -3.30
CA ILE A 143 -0.28 10.34 -4.14
C ILE A 143 1.08 9.82 -3.70
N SER A 144 1.74 9.08 -4.58
CA SER A 144 3.03 8.44 -4.32
C SER A 144 4.12 8.99 -5.23
N ARG A 145 5.36 9.02 -4.72
CA ARG A 145 6.55 9.47 -5.45
C ARG A 145 6.38 10.85 -6.08
N GLN A 146 5.73 11.75 -5.36
CA GLN A 146 5.55 13.14 -5.81
C GLN A 146 6.91 13.84 -5.92
N ILE A 147 7.15 14.51 -7.04
CA ILE A 147 8.27 15.45 -7.18
C ILE A 147 7.79 16.79 -6.63
N THR A 148 8.36 17.23 -5.52
CA THR A 148 8.01 18.50 -4.87
C THR A 148 8.34 19.68 -5.78
N GLY A 149 7.41 20.66 -5.85
CA GLY A 149 7.60 21.88 -6.63
C GLY A 149 7.22 21.80 -8.10
N THR A 150 6.55 20.71 -8.55
CA THR A 150 6.06 20.58 -9.92
C THR A 150 4.58 20.94 -10.05
N VAL A 151 4.21 21.61 -11.13
CA VAL A 151 2.81 21.95 -11.47
C VAL A 151 1.97 20.71 -11.75
N ILE A 152 2.60 19.67 -12.28
CA ILE A 152 1.97 18.38 -12.67
C ILE A 152 1.20 17.72 -11.49
N ALA A 153 1.65 17.95 -10.25
CA ALA A 153 0.97 17.40 -9.08
C ALA A 153 -0.43 18.00 -8.86
N GLY A 154 -0.66 19.24 -9.28
CA GLY A 154 -1.96 19.90 -9.23
C GLY A 154 -2.94 19.34 -10.26
N ASP A 155 -2.49 19.16 -11.49
CA ASP A 155 -3.31 18.65 -12.60
C ASP A 155 -3.79 17.23 -12.32
N VAL A 156 -2.91 16.36 -11.80
CA VAL A 156 -3.26 14.98 -11.42
C VAL A 156 -4.29 14.95 -10.30
N PHE A 157 -4.17 15.84 -9.31
CA PHE A 157 -5.13 15.92 -8.22
C PHE A 157 -6.54 16.27 -8.71
N GLU A 158 -6.68 17.23 -9.64
CA GLU A 158 -7.99 17.58 -10.21
C GLU A 158 -8.58 16.42 -11.02
N VAL A 159 -7.78 15.70 -11.81
CA VAL A 159 -8.26 14.52 -12.55
C VAL A 159 -8.69 13.39 -11.62
N LEU A 160 -7.96 13.16 -10.51
CA LEU A 160 -8.37 12.15 -9.51
C LEU A 160 -9.66 12.51 -8.79
N LYS A 161 -9.94 13.80 -8.55
CA LYS A 161 -11.22 14.26 -8.00
C LYS A 161 -12.41 13.87 -8.89
N GLU A 162 -12.24 13.94 -10.22
CA GLU A 162 -13.27 13.52 -11.18
C GLU A 162 -13.61 12.03 -11.08
N LYS A 163 -12.72 11.23 -10.49
CA LYS A 163 -12.97 9.79 -10.27
C LYS A 163 -13.89 9.50 -9.08
N GLU A 164 -14.31 10.51 -8.31
CA GLU A 164 -15.28 10.39 -7.20
C GLU A 164 -14.87 9.40 -6.10
N LEU A 165 -13.57 9.15 -5.96
CA LEU A 165 -12.99 8.39 -4.85
C LEU A 165 -12.14 9.33 -4.00
N PRO A 166 -12.15 9.18 -2.66
CA PRO A 166 -11.37 10.03 -1.76
C PRO A 166 -9.87 9.95 -2.04
N ILE A 167 -9.18 11.07 -1.83
CA ILE A 167 -7.72 11.18 -1.96
C ILE A 167 -7.18 11.47 -0.56
N LEU A 168 -6.18 10.70 -0.10
CA LEU A 168 -5.52 10.97 1.17
C LEU A 168 -4.79 12.32 1.12
N ASN A 169 -4.72 12.99 2.28
CA ASN A 169 -3.88 14.18 2.46
C ASN A 169 -2.41 13.79 2.55
N ALA A 170 -2.12 12.67 3.22
CA ALA A 170 -0.78 12.08 3.28
C ALA A 170 -0.27 11.71 1.88
N ARG A 171 1.00 11.97 1.65
CA ARG A 171 1.66 11.76 0.35
C ARG A 171 3.07 11.24 0.56
N THR A 172 3.61 10.51 -0.40
CA THR A 172 5.03 10.18 -0.41
C THR A 172 5.74 10.88 -1.55
N SER A 173 6.91 11.44 -1.26
CA SER A 173 7.76 12.09 -2.25
C SER A 173 8.71 11.10 -2.90
N GLN A 174 9.22 11.45 -4.08
CA GLN A 174 10.32 10.70 -4.70
C GLN A 174 11.62 11.02 -3.96
N ARG A 175 12.03 10.09 -3.07
CA ARG A 175 13.26 10.18 -2.28
C ARG A 175 14.13 8.98 -2.53
N VAL A 176 15.43 9.20 -2.58
CA VAL A 176 16.43 8.13 -2.78
C VAL A 176 16.39 7.12 -1.64
N VAL A 177 16.21 7.58 -0.41
CA VAL A 177 16.17 6.73 0.79
C VAL A 177 15.10 5.62 0.72
N PHE A 178 13.95 5.84 0.07
CA PHE A 178 12.97 4.78 -0.11
C PHE A 178 13.50 3.60 -0.95
N ALA A 179 14.28 3.91 -1.99
CA ALA A 179 14.87 2.87 -2.85
C ALA A 179 16.06 2.18 -2.17
N GLU A 180 16.91 2.95 -1.47
CA GLU A 180 18.05 2.43 -0.72
C GLU A 180 17.61 1.53 0.42
N ALA A 181 16.65 1.97 1.23
CA ALA A 181 16.06 1.18 2.31
C ALA A 181 15.47 -0.13 1.80
N LEU A 182 14.63 -0.06 0.74
CA LEU A 182 14.02 -1.25 0.15
C LEU A 182 15.07 -2.26 -0.33
N SER A 183 16.14 -1.78 -0.98
CA SER A 183 17.25 -2.63 -1.46
C SER A 183 18.07 -3.25 -0.35
N ALA A 184 18.14 -2.61 0.82
CA ALA A 184 18.87 -3.09 1.99
C ALA A 184 18.01 -3.97 2.93
N GLY A 185 16.78 -4.28 2.58
CA GLY A 185 15.85 -5.00 3.46
C GLY A 185 15.36 -4.16 4.65
N LEU A 186 15.52 -2.85 4.59
CA LEU A 186 15.18 -1.90 5.66
C LEU A 186 13.93 -1.08 5.31
N SER A 187 13.42 -0.35 6.28
CA SER A 187 12.47 0.73 6.07
C SER A 187 13.13 2.09 6.28
N VAL A 188 12.39 3.16 6.06
CA VAL A 188 12.88 4.52 6.34
C VAL A 188 13.17 4.76 7.83
N TYR A 189 12.57 3.98 8.71
CA TYR A 189 12.79 4.05 10.15
C TYR A 189 14.19 3.59 10.57
N GLU A 190 14.76 2.65 9.82
CA GLU A 190 16.12 2.14 10.03
C GLU A 190 17.13 2.91 9.18
N ALA A 191 16.77 3.27 7.93
CA ALA A 191 17.69 3.88 6.97
C ALA A 191 17.91 5.38 7.20
N GLU A 192 16.88 6.14 7.59
CA GLU A 192 16.94 7.59 7.84
C GLU A 192 16.04 7.96 9.02
N PRO A 193 16.40 7.59 10.27
CA PRO A 193 15.60 7.91 11.44
C PRO A 193 15.35 9.42 11.56
N ASP A 194 14.11 9.80 11.91
CA ASP A 194 13.63 11.19 12.04
C ASP A 194 13.70 12.01 10.73
N GLY A 195 13.95 11.34 9.61
CA GLY A 195 14.02 11.95 8.29
C GLY A 195 12.65 12.32 7.71
N LYS A 196 12.68 13.08 6.61
CA LYS A 196 11.43 13.48 5.93
C LYS A 196 10.64 12.30 5.38
N ALA A 197 11.31 11.23 4.97
CA ALA A 197 10.64 10.03 4.49
C ALA A 197 9.86 9.33 5.60
N GLN A 198 10.43 9.25 6.80
CA GLN A 198 9.74 8.72 7.98
C GLN A 198 8.50 9.57 8.32
N GLN A 199 8.62 10.90 8.34
CA GLN A 199 7.51 11.81 8.61
C GLN A 199 6.35 11.64 7.61
N GLU A 200 6.66 11.40 6.32
CA GLU A 200 5.65 11.11 5.31
C GLU A 200 4.90 9.79 5.59
N ILE A 201 5.61 8.76 6.05
CA ILE A 201 5.01 7.48 6.43
C ILE A 201 4.20 7.61 7.72
N GLU A 202 4.66 8.36 8.71
CA GLU A 202 3.91 8.63 9.94
C GLU A 202 2.59 9.35 9.67
N ALA A 203 2.60 10.37 8.82
CA ALA A 203 1.37 11.04 8.38
C ALA A 203 0.42 10.08 7.66
N LEU A 204 0.95 9.16 6.85
CA LEU A 204 0.15 8.12 6.19
C LEU A 204 -0.46 7.15 7.22
N ILE A 205 0.31 6.71 8.21
CA ILE A 205 -0.18 5.84 9.28
C ILE A 205 -1.32 6.51 10.04
N GLU A 206 -1.13 7.77 10.46
CA GLU A 206 -2.14 8.53 11.21
C GLU A 206 -3.46 8.62 10.42
N GLU A 207 -3.40 8.99 9.14
CA GLU A 207 -4.59 9.13 8.31
C GLU A 207 -5.28 7.78 8.06
N VAL A 208 -4.50 6.74 7.73
CA VAL A 208 -5.03 5.39 7.46
C VAL A 208 -5.67 4.77 8.71
N THR A 209 -5.02 4.85 9.86
CA THR A 209 -5.58 4.32 11.12
C THR A 209 -6.83 5.10 11.54
N GLY A 210 -6.84 6.42 11.35
CA GLY A 210 -8.02 7.25 11.58
C GLY A 210 -9.24 6.84 10.73
N LEU A 211 -9.02 6.37 9.49
CA LEU A 211 -10.10 5.90 8.61
C LEU A 211 -10.70 4.55 9.01
N ILE A 212 -9.88 3.63 9.54
CA ILE A 212 -10.31 2.24 9.73
C ILE A 212 -10.53 1.83 11.18
N ASP A 213 -10.02 2.61 12.14
CA ASP A 213 -10.19 2.36 13.58
C ASP A 213 -11.26 3.25 14.22
N GLY A 214 -11.67 4.33 13.53
CA GLY A 214 -12.79 5.21 13.90
C GLY A 214 -14.09 4.62 13.44
#